data_a7544faf972b333345a7fe18666c7223
#
_entry.id   a7544faf972b333345a7fe18666c7223
#
_cell.length_a   1.000
_cell.length_b   1.000
_cell.length_c   1.000
_cell.angle_alpha   90.00
_cell.angle_beta   90.00
_cell.angle_gamma   90.00
#
_symmetry.space_group_name_H-M   'P 1'
#
loop_
_entity.id
_entity.type
_entity.pdbx_description
1 polymer ?
#
loop_
_entity_poly.entity_id
_entity_poly.type
_entity_poly.pdbx_seq_one_letter_code
_entity_poly.pdbx_strand_id
1 'polypeptide(L)'
;PSSAASDVYKRQVSTEPTLVVQPLETAIVRSIDVRAGQFVQKGQVLAHLDPTLTKADLTNMKLQRDSYQAEVDRLRAEADGKEYQPDVGNPASVDQAAAFQKRKQEYTAKVAQYDGQIAALQSHMEGALANAAMYRNRAGFSGDVLTRREILQHEQVGSRLSTLSAQADLAESERSQISSQEEAASYRSQLSGARGEKDNYIQGWKGQIYADLSLAEHPLNEAVS
;
A
#
# COMPACT_ATOMS: atom_id res chain seq x y z
N PRO A 1 29.92 79.61 65.21
CA PRO A 1 29.77 79.24 63.80
C PRO A 1 29.75 77.75 63.65
N SER A 2 28.68 77.29 63.26
CA SER A 2 28.25 75.93 63.23
C SER A 2 28.83 75.18 61.98
N SER A 3 29.50 74.10 62.21
CA SER A 3 29.91 73.22 61.20
C SER A 3 28.80 72.20 60.97
N ALA A 4 28.19 72.28 59.80
CA ALA A 4 27.21 71.27 59.38
C ALA A 4 27.97 70.11 58.77
N ALA A 5 28.04 68.98 59.45
CA ALA A 5 28.50 67.74 58.97
C ALA A 5 27.44 67.20 57.94
N SER A 6 27.81 67.19 56.73
CA SER A 6 26.99 66.61 55.69
C SER A 6 27.20 65.07 55.73
N ASP A 7 26.20 64.35 56.23
CA ASP A 7 26.11 62.91 56.16
C ASP A 7 25.88 62.49 54.71
N VAL A 8 26.96 62.11 54.02
CA VAL A 8 26.88 61.50 52.71
C VAL A 8 26.51 60.03 52.92
N TYR A 9 25.23 59.72 52.78
CA TYR A 9 24.79 58.34 52.68
C TYR A 9 25.35 57.72 51.39
N LYS A 10 26.40 56.94 51.50
CA LYS A 10 26.87 56.07 50.42
C LYS A 10 25.81 54.94 50.24
N ARG A 11 24.90 55.10 49.28
CA ARG A 11 24.17 53.95 48.75
C ARG A 11 25.19 53.04 48.08
N GLN A 12 25.53 51.92 48.67
CA GLN A 12 26.17 50.82 47.97
C GLN A 12 25.14 50.22 46.99
N VAL A 13 25.33 50.53 45.73
CA VAL A 13 24.60 49.85 44.64
C VAL A 13 25.40 48.60 44.32
N SER A 14 24.83 47.46 44.48
CA SER A 14 25.41 46.19 44.00
C SER A 14 25.72 46.32 42.53
N THR A 15 26.98 46.11 42.12
CA THR A 15 27.46 46.21 40.74
C THR A 15 27.11 44.93 39.96
N GLU A 16 26.63 43.88 40.61
CA GLU A 16 26.21 42.65 39.96
C GLU A 16 24.71 42.70 39.64
N PRO A 17 24.35 42.39 38.41
CA PRO A 17 22.93 42.37 38.01
C PRO A 17 22.16 41.33 38.84
N THR A 18 20.99 41.68 39.26
CA THR A 18 20.07 40.73 39.93
C THR A 18 19.69 39.63 38.96
N LEU A 19 20.06 38.40 39.25
CA LEU A 19 19.68 37.24 38.47
C LEU A 19 18.29 36.81 38.88
N VAL A 20 17.33 36.88 37.95
CA VAL A 20 15.98 36.34 38.14
C VAL A 20 15.97 34.88 37.69
N VAL A 21 15.70 33.98 38.63
CA VAL A 21 15.57 32.55 38.35
C VAL A 21 14.09 32.24 38.27
N GLN A 22 13.65 31.81 37.08
CA GLN A 22 12.27 31.41 36.83
C GLN A 22 12.22 30.08 36.11
N PRO A 23 11.24 29.23 36.33
CA PRO A 23 11.06 28.00 35.60
C PRO A 23 10.76 28.28 34.11
N LEU A 24 11.14 27.37 33.25
CA LEU A 24 10.87 27.46 31.80
C LEU A 24 9.38 27.36 31.49
N GLU A 25 8.66 26.61 32.33
CA GLU A 25 7.21 26.35 32.21
C GLU A 25 6.51 26.59 33.52
N THR A 26 5.17 26.82 33.49
CA THR A 26 4.34 26.93 34.67
C THR A 26 4.29 25.58 35.38
N ALA A 27 4.70 25.55 36.63
CA ALA A 27 4.73 24.33 37.45
C ALA A 27 4.27 24.58 38.88
N ILE A 28 3.79 23.53 39.54
CA ILE A 28 3.42 23.58 40.96
C ILE A 28 4.70 23.42 41.80
N VAL A 29 4.95 24.35 42.73
CA VAL A 29 6.10 24.26 43.65
C VAL A 29 5.77 23.23 44.72
N ARG A 30 6.59 22.19 44.84
CA ARG A 30 6.48 21.14 45.85
C ARG A 30 7.20 21.51 47.16
N SER A 31 8.38 22.08 47.07
CA SER A 31 9.17 22.58 48.18
C SER A 31 10.07 23.73 47.75
N ILE A 32 10.39 24.63 48.69
CA ILE A 32 11.39 25.67 48.55
C ILE A 32 12.49 25.35 49.58
N ASP A 33 13.69 25.08 49.12
CA ASP A 33 14.78 24.56 49.95
C ASP A 33 15.73 25.66 50.46
N VAL A 34 15.41 26.91 50.13
CA VAL A 34 16.22 28.09 50.53
C VAL A 34 15.39 29.12 51.26
N ARG A 35 16.00 29.95 52.07
CA ARG A 35 15.34 31.04 52.81
C ARG A 35 15.82 32.40 52.33
N ALA A 36 14.99 33.43 52.48
CA ALA A 36 15.39 34.79 52.16
C ALA A 36 16.66 35.20 52.96
N GLY A 37 17.63 35.79 52.30
CA GLY A 37 18.91 36.17 52.89
C GLY A 37 19.97 35.05 52.97
N GLN A 38 19.65 33.83 52.52
CA GLN A 38 20.59 32.71 52.46
C GLN A 38 21.57 32.87 51.30
N PHE A 39 22.84 32.62 51.53
CA PHE A 39 23.84 32.51 50.46
C PHE A 39 23.65 31.20 49.69
N VAL A 40 23.59 31.27 48.35
CA VAL A 40 23.43 30.11 47.46
C VAL A 40 24.62 29.98 46.54
N GLN A 41 25.01 28.75 46.25
CA GLN A 41 26.10 28.44 45.34
C GLN A 41 25.59 28.19 43.93
N LYS A 42 26.44 28.39 42.93
CA LYS A 42 26.14 28.05 41.52
C LYS A 42 25.82 26.54 41.38
N GLY A 43 24.63 26.22 40.83
CA GLY A 43 24.16 24.84 40.70
C GLY A 43 23.38 24.30 41.90
N GLN A 44 23.22 25.09 42.96
CA GLN A 44 22.41 24.70 44.14
C GLN A 44 20.90 24.66 43.78
N VAL A 45 20.22 23.60 44.19
CA VAL A 45 18.79 23.48 44.04
C VAL A 45 18.07 24.49 44.95
N LEU A 46 17.20 25.29 44.40
CA LEU A 46 16.46 26.35 45.13
C LEU A 46 15.02 25.91 45.49
N ALA A 47 14.41 25.15 44.61
CA ALA A 47 13.06 24.64 44.78
C ALA A 47 12.88 23.32 44.03
N HIS A 48 12.00 22.47 44.50
CA HIS A 48 11.52 21.30 43.79
C HIS A 48 10.12 21.58 43.23
N LEU A 49 9.99 21.36 41.91
CA LEU A 49 8.71 21.48 41.22
C LEU A 49 8.03 20.09 41.16
N ASP A 50 6.72 20.07 41.12
CA ASP A 50 5.96 18.81 40.98
C ASP A 50 6.04 18.31 39.52
N PRO A 51 6.66 17.15 39.27
CA PRO A 51 6.81 16.63 37.94
C PRO A 51 5.60 15.86 37.39
N THR A 52 4.49 15.81 38.15
CA THR A 52 3.36 14.92 37.84
C THR A 52 2.74 15.20 36.47
N LEU A 53 2.46 16.48 36.19
CA LEU A 53 1.91 16.90 34.89
C LEU A 53 2.93 16.65 33.75
N THR A 54 4.16 17.09 33.95
CA THR A 54 5.23 16.90 32.91
C THR A 54 5.52 15.42 32.64
N LYS A 55 5.43 14.54 33.65
CA LYS A 55 5.56 13.09 33.45
C LYS A 55 4.40 12.50 32.67
N ALA A 56 3.17 12.94 32.95
CA ALA A 56 1.98 12.50 32.21
C ALA A 56 2.07 12.93 30.75
N ASP A 57 2.43 14.18 30.49
CA ASP A 57 2.60 14.72 29.14
C ASP A 57 3.71 13.99 28.37
N LEU A 58 4.84 13.75 29.01
CA LEU A 58 5.95 12.97 28.42
C LEU A 58 5.51 11.53 28.08
N THR A 59 4.71 10.91 28.94
CA THR A 59 4.19 9.55 28.69
C THR A 59 3.24 9.55 27.51
N ASN A 60 2.34 10.53 27.42
CA ASN A 60 1.42 10.67 26.29
C ASN A 60 2.16 10.91 24.98
N MET A 61 3.17 11.80 24.97
CA MET A 61 4.00 12.06 23.79
C MET A 61 4.75 10.79 23.32
N LYS A 62 5.27 10.00 24.27
CA LYS A 62 5.92 8.71 23.94
C LYS A 62 4.94 7.72 23.33
N LEU A 63 3.77 7.56 23.92
CA LEU A 63 2.74 6.66 23.38
C LEU A 63 2.32 7.07 21.96
N GLN A 64 2.19 8.37 21.71
CA GLN A 64 1.82 8.92 20.43
C GLN A 64 2.94 8.68 19.39
N ARG A 65 4.20 8.97 19.76
CA ARG A 65 5.37 8.65 18.90
C ARG A 65 5.43 7.15 18.58
N ASP A 66 5.26 6.29 19.58
CA ASP A 66 5.32 4.83 19.43
C ASP A 66 4.18 4.30 18.53
N SER A 67 3.02 4.97 18.56
CA SER A 67 1.92 4.69 17.64
C SER A 67 2.26 5.06 16.19
N TYR A 68 2.80 6.27 15.95
CA TYR A 68 3.22 6.68 14.62
C TYR A 68 4.36 5.82 14.08
N GLN A 69 5.33 5.48 14.93
CA GLN A 69 6.42 4.58 14.55
C GLN A 69 5.90 3.21 14.11
N ALA A 70 4.98 2.61 14.86
CA ALA A 70 4.39 1.33 14.52
C ALA A 70 3.63 1.36 13.18
N GLU A 71 2.92 2.45 12.89
CA GLU A 71 2.24 2.64 11.61
C GLU A 71 3.21 2.76 10.44
N VAL A 72 4.26 3.58 10.59
CA VAL A 72 5.32 3.73 9.58
C VAL A 72 6.03 2.40 9.31
N ASP A 73 6.38 1.66 10.37
CA ASP A 73 7.06 0.36 10.23
C ASP A 73 6.20 -0.67 9.51
N ARG A 74 4.88 -0.70 9.80
CA ARG A 74 3.93 -1.53 9.06
C ARG A 74 3.87 -1.14 7.58
N LEU A 75 3.71 0.14 7.27
CA LEU A 75 3.61 0.62 5.90
C LEU A 75 4.90 0.39 5.11
N ARG A 76 6.05 0.51 5.75
CA ARG A 76 7.35 0.15 5.13
C ARG A 76 7.44 -1.35 4.84
N ALA A 77 6.99 -2.20 5.76
CA ALA A 77 6.93 -3.64 5.51
C ALA A 77 6.01 -3.98 4.35
N GLU A 78 4.82 -3.34 4.26
CA GLU A 78 3.90 -3.47 3.12
C GLU A 78 4.54 -3.00 1.81
N ALA A 79 5.22 -1.85 1.80
CA ALA A 79 5.89 -1.29 0.62
C ALA A 79 7.02 -2.20 0.11
N ASP A 80 7.81 -2.74 1.01
CA ASP A 80 8.91 -3.67 0.72
C ASP A 80 8.42 -5.09 0.38
N GLY A 81 7.15 -5.41 0.60
CA GLY A 81 6.60 -6.76 0.44
C GLY A 81 7.14 -7.75 1.48
N LYS A 82 7.58 -7.26 2.64
CA LYS A 82 8.08 -8.07 3.76
C LYS A 82 6.98 -8.35 4.77
N GLU A 83 7.18 -9.37 5.60
CA GLU A 83 6.31 -9.61 6.75
C GLU A 83 6.57 -8.55 7.82
N TYR A 84 5.49 -7.97 8.34
CA TYR A 84 5.56 -7.08 9.48
C TYR A 84 5.75 -7.89 10.76
N GLN A 85 6.80 -7.56 11.50
CA GLN A 85 7.08 -8.17 12.81
C GLN A 85 6.78 -7.14 13.90
N PRO A 86 5.72 -7.34 14.70
CA PRO A 86 5.37 -6.40 15.75
C PRO A 86 6.39 -6.42 16.88
N ASP A 87 6.68 -5.25 17.41
CA ASP A 87 7.37 -5.12 18.69
C ASP A 87 6.38 -5.42 19.83
N VAL A 88 6.58 -6.56 20.49
CA VAL A 88 5.71 -7.02 21.60
C VAL A 88 5.71 -6.05 22.78
N GLY A 89 6.76 -5.24 22.93
CA GLY A 89 6.85 -4.19 23.95
C GLY A 89 5.99 -2.97 23.65
N ASN A 90 5.51 -2.81 22.42
CA ASN A 90 4.68 -1.70 21.99
C ASN A 90 3.26 -2.18 21.65
N PRO A 91 2.23 -1.88 22.45
CA PRO A 91 0.85 -2.28 22.16
C PRO A 91 0.35 -1.79 20.79
N ALA A 92 0.71 -0.58 20.37
CA ALA A 92 0.33 -0.05 19.06
C ALA A 92 0.90 -0.89 17.92
N SER A 93 2.10 -1.45 18.09
CA SER A 93 2.71 -2.35 17.10
C SER A 93 1.93 -3.67 16.94
N VAL A 94 1.36 -4.18 18.03
CA VAL A 94 0.52 -5.39 17.99
C VAL A 94 -0.79 -5.11 17.24
N ASP A 95 -1.41 -3.94 17.47
CA ASP A 95 -2.61 -3.52 16.74
C ASP A 95 -2.33 -3.35 15.24
N GLN A 96 -1.18 -2.78 14.88
CA GLN A 96 -0.75 -2.64 13.49
C GLN A 96 -0.50 -4.00 12.81
N ALA A 97 -0.13 -5.05 13.55
CA ALA A 97 0.00 -6.39 13.00
C ALA A 97 -1.35 -6.95 12.53
N ALA A 98 -2.43 -6.70 13.28
CA ALA A 98 -3.78 -7.10 12.85
C ALA A 98 -4.22 -6.35 11.57
N ALA A 99 -3.93 -5.05 11.49
CA ALA A 99 -4.20 -4.25 10.29
C ALA A 99 -3.39 -4.77 9.08
N PHE A 100 -2.11 -5.08 9.26
CA PHE A 100 -1.24 -5.66 8.24
C PHE A 100 -1.82 -6.98 7.69
N GLN A 101 -2.20 -7.90 8.56
CA GLN A 101 -2.75 -9.20 8.15
C GLN A 101 -4.06 -9.04 7.38
N LYS A 102 -4.95 -8.14 7.82
CA LYS A 102 -6.19 -7.84 7.11
C LYS A 102 -5.92 -7.30 5.71
N ARG A 103 -5.07 -6.28 5.58
CA ARG A 103 -4.71 -5.69 4.28
C ARG A 103 -4.05 -6.70 3.36
N LYS A 104 -3.15 -7.53 3.88
CA LYS A 104 -2.51 -8.62 3.13
C LYS A 104 -3.52 -9.64 2.61
N GLN A 105 -4.50 -10.03 3.43
CA GLN A 105 -5.58 -10.92 3.02
C GLN A 105 -6.44 -10.31 1.92
N GLU A 106 -6.83 -9.03 2.05
CA GLU A 106 -7.60 -8.31 1.04
C GLU A 106 -6.85 -8.24 -0.31
N TYR A 107 -5.57 -7.88 -0.28
CA TYR A 107 -4.72 -7.87 -1.47
C TYR A 107 -4.62 -9.25 -2.13
N THR A 108 -4.31 -10.27 -1.33
CA THR A 108 -4.15 -11.65 -1.83
C THR A 108 -5.45 -12.19 -2.43
N ALA A 109 -6.58 -11.96 -1.77
CA ALA A 109 -7.89 -12.37 -2.27
C ALA A 109 -8.24 -11.68 -3.60
N LYS A 110 -7.94 -10.38 -3.72
CA LYS A 110 -8.21 -9.63 -4.94
C LYS A 110 -7.32 -10.07 -6.10
N VAL A 111 -6.04 -10.31 -5.85
CA VAL A 111 -5.11 -10.85 -6.86
C VAL A 111 -5.56 -12.25 -7.30
N ALA A 112 -5.94 -13.12 -6.36
CA ALA A 112 -6.44 -14.46 -6.67
C ALA A 112 -7.74 -14.43 -7.49
N GLN A 113 -8.61 -13.44 -7.27
CA GLN A 113 -9.81 -13.22 -8.08
C GLN A 113 -9.43 -12.93 -9.55
N TYR A 114 -8.47 -12.03 -9.79
CA TYR A 114 -7.98 -11.75 -11.14
C TYR A 114 -7.32 -12.97 -11.78
N ASP A 115 -6.52 -13.72 -11.02
CA ASP A 115 -5.87 -14.93 -11.51
C ASP A 115 -6.89 -15.99 -11.92
N GLY A 116 -7.98 -16.15 -11.16
CA GLY A 116 -9.09 -17.02 -11.53
C GLY A 116 -9.77 -16.61 -12.83
N GLN A 117 -10.02 -15.31 -13.02
CA GLN A 117 -10.59 -14.78 -14.26
C GLN A 117 -9.66 -15.01 -15.47
N ILE A 118 -8.36 -14.72 -15.30
CA ILE A 118 -7.33 -14.93 -16.31
C ILE A 118 -7.25 -16.42 -16.71
N ALA A 119 -7.24 -17.32 -15.74
CA ALA A 119 -7.20 -18.76 -15.98
C ALA A 119 -8.47 -19.24 -16.73
N ALA A 120 -9.63 -18.76 -16.37
CA ALA A 120 -10.88 -19.09 -17.06
C ALA A 120 -10.87 -18.62 -18.52
N LEU A 121 -10.48 -17.36 -18.79
CA LEU A 121 -10.38 -16.81 -20.13
C LEU A 121 -9.33 -17.55 -20.97
N GLN A 122 -8.23 -17.96 -20.35
CA GLN A 122 -7.17 -18.74 -20.99
C GLN A 122 -7.68 -20.11 -21.41
N SER A 123 -8.41 -20.79 -20.53
CA SER A 123 -9.03 -22.08 -20.83
C SER A 123 -10.09 -22.00 -21.97
N HIS A 124 -10.90 -20.93 -21.96
CA HIS A 124 -11.87 -20.69 -23.06
C HIS A 124 -11.15 -20.44 -24.39
N MET A 125 -10.11 -19.63 -24.40
CA MET A 125 -9.31 -19.38 -25.61
C MET A 125 -8.69 -20.67 -26.16
N GLU A 126 -8.11 -21.50 -25.28
CA GLU A 126 -7.53 -22.78 -25.66
C GLU A 126 -8.59 -23.73 -26.23
N GLY A 127 -9.78 -23.79 -25.62
CA GLY A 127 -10.90 -24.56 -26.14
C GLY A 127 -11.36 -24.11 -27.53
N ALA A 128 -11.48 -22.80 -27.76
CA ALA A 128 -11.85 -22.24 -29.05
C ALA A 128 -10.77 -22.55 -30.12
N LEU A 129 -9.48 -22.47 -29.76
CA LEU A 129 -8.36 -22.88 -30.69
C LEU A 129 -8.40 -24.37 -31.01
N ALA A 130 -8.71 -25.21 -30.01
CA ALA A 130 -8.86 -26.65 -30.26
C ALA A 130 -10.03 -26.95 -31.20
N ASN A 131 -11.16 -26.27 -31.03
CA ASN A 131 -12.31 -26.37 -31.95
C ASN A 131 -11.93 -25.90 -33.36
N ALA A 132 -11.22 -24.78 -33.49
CA ALA A 132 -10.74 -24.30 -34.79
C ALA A 132 -9.83 -25.33 -35.49
N ALA A 133 -8.93 -25.95 -34.72
CA ALA A 133 -8.06 -27.01 -35.26
C ALA A 133 -8.85 -28.25 -35.69
N MET A 134 -9.86 -28.67 -34.95
CA MET A 134 -10.75 -29.77 -35.30
C MET A 134 -11.53 -29.46 -36.60
N TYR A 135 -12.09 -28.28 -36.73
CA TYR A 135 -12.83 -27.87 -37.92
C TYR A 135 -11.91 -27.71 -39.13
N ARG A 136 -10.68 -27.23 -38.93
CA ARG A 136 -9.65 -27.19 -39.99
C ARG A 136 -9.36 -28.60 -40.56
N ASN A 137 -9.19 -29.59 -39.69
CA ASN A 137 -8.97 -30.97 -40.11
C ASN A 137 -10.19 -31.53 -40.86
N ARG A 138 -11.41 -31.20 -40.36
CA ARG A 138 -12.66 -31.59 -41.02
C ARG A 138 -12.80 -30.93 -42.39
N ALA A 139 -12.46 -29.64 -42.50
CA ALA A 139 -12.46 -28.94 -43.80
C ALA A 139 -11.48 -29.57 -44.81
N GLY A 140 -10.28 -29.97 -44.34
CA GLY A 140 -9.33 -30.69 -45.16
C GLY A 140 -9.89 -32.00 -45.72
N PHE A 141 -10.53 -32.82 -44.83
CA PHE A 141 -11.18 -34.05 -45.24
C PHE A 141 -12.36 -33.80 -46.20
N SER A 142 -13.23 -32.80 -45.92
CA SER A 142 -14.30 -32.43 -46.81
C SER A 142 -13.82 -31.95 -48.19
N GLY A 143 -12.71 -31.22 -48.21
CA GLY A 143 -12.05 -30.78 -49.44
C GLY A 143 -11.57 -31.94 -50.30
N ASP A 144 -10.93 -32.97 -49.70
CA ASP A 144 -10.53 -34.21 -50.39
C ASP A 144 -11.74 -34.94 -50.95
N VAL A 145 -12.85 -35.02 -50.20
CA VAL A 145 -14.09 -35.65 -50.68
C VAL A 145 -14.66 -34.87 -51.86
N LEU A 146 -14.72 -33.54 -51.75
CA LEU A 146 -15.21 -32.68 -52.85
C LEU A 146 -14.38 -32.91 -54.13
N THR A 147 -13.05 -32.84 -54.02
CA THR A 147 -12.15 -33.06 -55.16
C THR A 147 -12.41 -34.40 -55.86
N ARG A 148 -12.59 -35.47 -55.09
CA ARG A 148 -12.89 -36.79 -55.67
C ARG A 148 -14.26 -36.83 -56.37
N ARG A 149 -15.26 -36.13 -55.78
CA ARG A 149 -16.59 -36.06 -56.39
C ARG A 149 -16.62 -35.21 -57.66
N GLU A 150 -15.83 -34.16 -57.75
CA GLU A 150 -15.64 -33.32 -58.91
C GLU A 150 -15.02 -34.16 -60.10
N ILE A 151 -14.01 -34.98 -59.79
CA ILE A 151 -13.41 -35.89 -60.77
C ILE A 151 -14.42 -36.87 -61.32
N LEU A 152 -15.18 -37.56 -60.43
CA LEU A 152 -16.25 -38.50 -60.83
C LEU A 152 -17.33 -37.83 -61.64
N GLN A 153 -17.70 -36.59 -61.32
CA GLN A 153 -18.70 -35.83 -62.09
C GLN A 153 -18.16 -35.49 -63.50
N HIS A 154 -16.89 -35.11 -63.61
CA HIS A 154 -16.25 -34.81 -64.88
C HIS A 154 -16.20 -36.08 -65.81
N GLU A 155 -15.94 -37.22 -65.18
CA GLU A 155 -15.96 -38.52 -65.85
C GLU A 155 -17.40 -39.05 -66.20
N GLN A 156 -18.45 -38.25 -65.90
CA GLN A 156 -19.88 -38.56 -66.14
C GLN A 156 -20.38 -39.76 -65.36
N VAL A 157 -19.67 -40.25 -64.34
CA VAL A 157 -20.10 -41.33 -63.41
C VAL A 157 -20.60 -40.83 -62.07
N GLY A 158 -20.44 -39.53 -61.77
CA GLY A 158 -20.85 -38.89 -60.54
C GLY A 158 -22.09 -38.01 -60.68
N SER A 159 -22.86 -37.88 -59.59
CA SER A 159 -24.05 -37.02 -59.55
C SER A 159 -23.65 -35.60 -59.16
N ARG A 160 -24.13 -34.60 -59.92
CA ARG A 160 -23.98 -33.17 -59.59
C ARG A 160 -24.53 -32.82 -58.18
N LEU A 161 -25.62 -33.48 -57.75
CA LEU A 161 -26.18 -33.28 -56.43
C LEU A 161 -25.18 -33.67 -55.32
N SER A 162 -24.44 -34.79 -55.54
CA SER A 162 -23.44 -35.22 -54.53
C SER A 162 -22.22 -34.33 -54.48
N THR A 163 -21.84 -33.67 -55.57
CA THR A 163 -20.79 -32.66 -55.60
C THR A 163 -21.20 -31.38 -54.85
N LEU A 164 -22.43 -30.91 -55.10
CA LEU A 164 -22.99 -29.77 -54.38
C LEU A 164 -23.13 -30.02 -52.88
N SER A 165 -23.53 -31.24 -52.47
CA SER A 165 -23.54 -31.62 -51.06
C SER A 165 -22.13 -31.56 -50.41
N ALA A 166 -21.10 -32.12 -51.10
CA ALA A 166 -19.74 -32.08 -50.62
C ALA A 166 -19.19 -30.63 -50.53
N GLN A 167 -19.59 -29.76 -51.45
CA GLN A 167 -19.25 -28.34 -51.40
C GLN A 167 -19.90 -27.62 -50.22
N ALA A 168 -21.16 -27.95 -49.91
CA ALA A 168 -21.85 -27.42 -48.74
C ALA A 168 -21.20 -27.90 -47.44
N ASP A 169 -20.81 -29.18 -47.35
CA ASP A 169 -20.09 -29.73 -46.16
C ASP A 169 -18.73 -29.08 -45.91
N LEU A 170 -17.98 -28.76 -46.99
CA LEU A 170 -16.73 -28.03 -46.92
C LEU A 170 -16.97 -26.60 -46.41
N ALA A 171 -17.92 -25.87 -47.04
CA ALA A 171 -18.24 -24.51 -46.68
C ALA A 171 -18.68 -24.38 -45.21
N GLU A 172 -19.45 -25.34 -44.70
CA GLU A 172 -19.89 -25.37 -43.30
C GLU A 172 -18.71 -25.64 -42.37
N SER A 173 -17.79 -26.52 -42.73
CA SER A 173 -16.56 -26.79 -41.94
C SER A 173 -15.64 -25.56 -41.87
N GLU A 174 -15.47 -24.87 -42.99
CA GLU A 174 -14.68 -23.63 -43.09
C GLU A 174 -15.31 -22.50 -42.27
N ARG A 175 -16.65 -22.35 -42.35
CA ARG A 175 -17.40 -21.37 -41.54
C ARG A 175 -17.19 -21.64 -40.05
N SER A 176 -17.33 -22.88 -39.61
CA SER A 176 -17.15 -23.28 -38.22
C SER A 176 -15.72 -23.05 -37.73
N GLN A 177 -14.71 -23.27 -38.61
CA GLN A 177 -13.32 -22.96 -38.31
C GLN A 177 -13.13 -21.46 -38.09
N ILE A 178 -13.64 -20.61 -38.99
CA ILE A 178 -13.53 -19.15 -38.89
C ILE A 178 -14.21 -18.67 -37.62
N SER A 179 -15.44 -19.12 -37.34
CA SER A 179 -16.16 -18.73 -36.11
C SER A 179 -15.39 -19.07 -34.84
N SER A 180 -14.78 -20.28 -34.78
CA SER A 180 -13.97 -20.67 -33.62
C SER A 180 -12.65 -19.86 -33.52
N GLN A 181 -12.09 -19.42 -34.62
CA GLN A 181 -10.92 -18.51 -34.62
C GLN A 181 -11.28 -17.12 -34.13
N GLU A 182 -12.43 -16.58 -34.55
CA GLU A 182 -12.96 -15.30 -34.08
C GLU A 182 -13.26 -15.32 -32.59
N GLU A 183 -13.85 -16.42 -32.10
CA GLU A 183 -14.07 -16.65 -30.67
C GLU A 183 -12.75 -16.66 -29.89
N ALA A 184 -11.75 -17.39 -30.37
CA ALA A 184 -10.41 -17.41 -29.75
C ALA A 184 -9.76 -16.02 -29.73
N ALA A 185 -9.92 -15.23 -30.80
CA ALA A 185 -9.44 -13.85 -30.86
C ALA A 185 -10.14 -12.94 -29.85
N SER A 186 -11.45 -13.13 -29.66
CA SER A 186 -12.23 -12.41 -28.64
C SER A 186 -11.72 -12.73 -27.24
N TYR A 187 -11.54 -14.01 -26.90
CA TYR A 187 -10.98 -14.40 -25.60
C TYR A 187 -9.56 -13.90 -25.40
N ARG A 188 -8.74 -13.85 -26.44
CA ARG A 188 -7.39 -13.26 -26.37
C ARG A 188 -7.44 -11.78 -26.00
N SER A 189 -8.36 -11.03 -26.57
CA SER A 189 -8.56 -9.60 -26.24
C SER A 189 -9.02 -9.43 -24.79
N GLN A 190 -10.00 -10.21 -24.35
CA GLN A 190 -10.48 -10.20 -22.98
C GLN A 190 -9.39 -10.58 -21.97
N LEU A 191 -8.57 -11.58 -22.30
CA LEU A 191 -7.42 -12.00 -21.50
C LEU A 191 -6.38 -10.88 -21.34
N SER A 192 -6.10 -10.15 -22.42
CA SER A 192 -5.23 -8.97 -22.37
C SER A 192 -5.80 -7.89 -21.46
N GLY A 193 -7.10 -7.61 -21.56
CA GLY A 193 -7.81 -6.68 -20.68
C GLY A 193 -7.73 -7.07 -19.22
N ALA A 194 -8.05 -8.33 -18.89
CA ALA A 194 -8.01 -8.85 -17.52
C ALA A 194 -6.61 -8.80 -16.90
N ARG A 195 -5.56 -9.04 -17.70
CA ARG A 195 -4.17 -8.87 -17.26
C ARG A 195 -3.85 -7.41 -16.96
N GLY A 196 -4.27 -6.50 -17.83
CA GLY A 196 -4.11 -5.07 -17.62
C GLY A 196 -4.83 -4.56 -16.36
N GLU A 197 -6.04 -5.05 -16.09
CA GLU A 197 -6.79 -4.73 -14.86
C GLU A 197 -6.07 -5.22 -13.60
N LYS A 198 -5.53 -6.45 -13.63
CA LYS A 198 -4.70 -6.98 -12.54
C LYS A 198 -3.48 -6.11 -12.29
N ASP A 199 -2.74 -5.76 -13.35
CA ASP A 199 -1.53 -4.93 -13.23
C ASP A 199 -1.87 -3.53 -12.70
N ASN A 200 -2.94 -2.92 -13.18
CA ASN A 200 -3.42 -1.63 -12.69
C ASN A 200 -3.79 -1.70 -11.21
N TYR A 201 -4.45 -2.77 -10.77
CA TYR A 201 -4.77 -2.97 -9.36
C TYR A 201 -3.50 -3.07 -8.51
N ILE A 202 -2.51 -3.87 -8.94
CA ILE A 202 -1.23 -4.03 -8.23
C ILE A 202 -0.49 -2.69 -8.12
N GLN A 203 -0.41 -1.93 -9.22
CA GLN A 203 0.25 -0.62 -9.22
C GLN A 203 -0.51 0.41 -8.36
N GLY A 204 -1.84 0.42 -8.45
CA GLY A 204 -2.67 1.28 -7.62
C GLY A 204 -2.52 0.97 -6.12
N TRP A 205 -2.49 -0.32 -5.77
CA TRP A 205 -2.25 -0.76 -4.39
C TRP A 205 -0.90 -0.29 -3.86
N LYS A 206 0.17 -0.46 -4.64
CA LYS A 206 1.50 0.05 -4.29
C LYS A 206 1.53 1.57 -4.14
N GLY A 207 0.92 2.27 -5.09
CA GLY A 207 0.81 3.73 -5.04
C GLY A 207 0.12 4.21 -3.77
N GLN A 208 -0.95 3.54 -3.35
CA GLN A 208 -1.65 3.86 -2.11
C GLN A 208 -0.77 3.64 -0.87
N ILE A 209 -0.01 2.53 -0.81
CA ILE A 209 0.92 2.28 0.30
C ILE A 209 1.97 3.39 0.42
N TYR A 210 2.57 3.81 -0.70
CA TYR A 210 3.56 4.89 -0.68
C TYR A 210 2.96 6.24 -0.28
N ALA A 211 1.73 6.52 -0.69
CA ALA A 211 1.00 7.72 -0.27
C ALA A 211 0.71 7.69 1.24
N ASP A 212 0.19 6.56 1.75
CA ASP A 212 -0.08 6.36 3.16
C ASP A 212 1.22 6.48 3.99
N LEU A 213 2.32 5.90 3.53
CA LEU A 213 3.63 5.98 4.17
C LEU A 213 4.13 7.42 4.27
N SER A 214 4.08 8.17 3.18
CA SER A 214 4.48 9.58 3.17
C SER A 214 3.66 10.41 4.17
N LEU A 215 2.34 10.15 4.27
CA LEU A 215 1.46 10.82 5.22
C LEU A 215 1.77 10.44 6.67
N ALA A 216 2.12 9.18 6.94
CA ALA A 216 2.44 8.69 8.29
C ALA A 216 3.83 9.16 8.78
N GLU A 217 4.77 9.41 7.89
CA GLU A 217 6.12 9.90 8.25
C GLU A 217 6.11 11.35 8.77
N HIS A 218 5.17 12.19 8.34
CA HIS A 218 5.08 13.59 8.78
C HIS A 218 4.89 13.73 10.31
N PRO A 219 3.84 13.16 10.91
CA PRO A 219 3.61 13.29 12.35
C PRO A 219 4.68 12.57 13.18
N LEU A 220 5.30 11.52 12.64
CA LEU A 220 6.43 10.88 13.32
C LEU A 220 7.63 11.83 13.41
N ASN A 221 7.98 12.52 12.33
CA ASN A 221 9.09 13.46 12.31
C ASN A 221 8.83 14.65 13.25
N GLU A 222 7.60 15.13 13.35
CA GLU A 222 7.20 16.18 14.29
C GLU A 222 7.28 15.71 15.76
N ALA A 223 6.97 14.45 16.03
CA ALA A 223 7.02 13.88 17.38
C ALA A 223 8.44 13.57 17.86
N VAL A 224 9.43 13.53 16.97
CA VAL A 224 10.85 13.24 17.26
C VAL A 224 11.69 14.52 17.33
N SER A 225 11.23 15.63 16.73
CA SER A 225 11.92 16.94 16.73
C SER A 225 11.68 17.69 18.05
#